data_2afea76e9f6d5d12017f221baa4f4bf2
#
_entry.id   2afea76e9f6d5d12017f221baa4f4bf2
#
_cell.length_a   1.000
_cell.length_b   1.000
_cell.length_c   1.000
_cell.angle_alpha   90.00
_cell.angle_beta   90.00
_cell.angle_gamma   90.00
#
_symmetry.space_group_name_H-M   'P 1'
#
loop_
_entity.id
_entity.type
_entity.pdbx_description
1 polymer ?
#
loop_
_entity_poly.entity_id
_entity_poly.type
_entity_poly.pdbx_seq_one_letter_code
_entity_poly.pdbx_strand_id
1 'polypeptide(L)'
;VAEYSTPANTPLSDEIVRQLRQDFPILNTEVNGHPLVYLDSGATSQKPLQVLDAERDFYLHANSAVHRGAHTLAVEATDLFEDARITVANFVGATDEEIVWTSNATEALNLVAYSIGNSSQGIGGPAAERFALKPGDEIVTTEIEHHANLIPWQILAQRTGATLRHIPSTEDGQLDYAAAESIINEKTRIVAFTHVSNVTGAITDVPRMVAMARKHGALVVLDACQSVPHMPVDFHAMDVDFAAFSGHKMLAPTGIGALYGRAELLEALPPFLTGGSMITRVGLQDAEYMPAPIKFEAGTQRVSQAVAFAAAVRYLQHLGTENVEAWEHELSARLVEGVQKIDGVRLLGPTDPTKRAGLVSLAIEGVHPHDVGQLLDTQGIAVRVGHHCAQPLHRCAGVTASTRASTYIYNTTEDVDAFLKALAEVRPYFGF
;
A
#
# COMPACT_ATOMS: atom_id res chain seq x y z
N VAL A 1 -23.50 -6.23 -12.41
CA VAL A 1 -22.04 -6.02 -12.48
C VAL A 1 -21.58 -6.32 -13.90
N ALA A 2 -20.76 -5.45 -14.49
CA ALA A 2 -20.21 -5.64 -15.83
C ALA A 2 -19.42 -6.95 -15.92
N GLU A 3 -19.45 -7.58 -17.11
CA GLU A 3 -18.61 -8.74 -17.40
C GLU A 3 -17.14 -8.30 -17.57
N TYR A 4 -16.20 -9.23 -17.37
CA TYR A 4 -14.78 -8.96 -17.61
C TYR A 4 -14.50 -8.91 -19.11
N SER A 5 -13.74 -7.91 -19.56
CA SER A 5 -13.37 -7.74 -20.98
C SER A 5 -12.30 -8.72 -21.45
N THR A 6 -11.66 -9.44 -20.52
CA THR A 6 -10.58 -10.39 -20.83
C THR A 6 -10.91 -11.81 -20.37
N PRO A 7 -10.33 -12.84 -20.99
CA PRO A 7 -10.41 -14.20 -20.46
C PRO A 7 -9.68 -14.32 -19.11
N ALA A 8 -10.19 -15.21 -18.25
CA ALA A 8 -9.60 -15.46 -16.92
C ALA A 8 -8.21 -16.07 -17.05
N ASN A 9 -7.32 -15.66 -16.13
CA ASN A 9 -5.97 -16.21 -15.94
C ASN A 9 -5.14 -16.33 -17.23
N THR A 10 -5.25 -15.33 -18.09
CA THR A 10 -4.51 -15.25 -19.35
C THR A 10 -3.27 -14.38 -19.14
N PRO A 11 -2.09 -14.79 -19.61
CA PRO A 11 -0.90 -13.94 -19.57
C PRO A 11 -1.17 -12.58 -20.23
N LEU A 12 -0.78 -11.51 -19.54
CA LEU A 12 -0.97 -10.16 -20.06
C LEU A 12 0.01 -9.89 -21.21
N SER A 13 -0.48 -9.14 -22.18
CA SER A 13 0.26 -8.66 -23.36
C SER A 13 -0.40 -7.37 -23.82
N ASP A 14 0.22 -6.61 -24.70
CA ASP A 14 -0.38 -5.39 -25.25
C ASP A 14 -1.79 -5.64 -25.83
N GLU A 15 -2.02 -6.79 -26.48
CA GLU A 15 -3.33 -7.16 -27.03
C GLU A 15 -4.37 -7.36 -25.92
N ILE A 16 -4.04 -8.16 -24.90
CA ILE A 16 -4.94 -8.42 -23.76
C ILE A 16 -5.15 -7.14 -22.94
N VAL A 17 -4.12 -6.33 -22.74
CA VAL A 17 -4.25 -5.05 -22.01
C VAL A 17 -5.14 -4.06 -22.77
N ARG A 18 -5.09 -4.01 -24.12
CA ARG A 18 -6.05 -3.18 -24.89
C ARG A 18 -7.49 -3.64 -24.71
N GLN A 19 -7.75 -4.94 -24.56
CA GLN A 19 -9.08 -5.45 -24.22
C GLN A 19 -9.46 -5.05 -22.78
N LEU A 20 -8.56 -5.26 -21.81
CA LEU A 20 -8.72 -4.90 -20.41
C LEU A 20 -9.05 -3.41 -20.23
N ARG A 21 -8.44 -2.51 -21.02
CA ARG A 21 -8.72 -1.06 -20.96
C ARG A 21 -10.17 -0.70 -21.23
N GLN A 22 -10.96 -1.56 -21.83
CA GLN A 22 -12.41 -1.36 -22.02
C GLN A 22 -13.15 -1.33 -20.67
N ASP A 23 -12.61 -2.01 -19.64
CA ASP A 23 -13.15 -1.98 -18.28
C ASP A 23 -12.89 -0.63 -17.58
N PHE A 24 -11.99 0.21 -18.11
CA PHE A 24 -11.56 1.47 -17.53
C PHE A 24 -11.90 2.67 -18.43
N PRO A 25 -13.15 3.15 -18.47
CA PRO A 25 -13.57 4.21 -19.39
C PRO A 25 -12.75 5.50 -19.33
N ILE A 26 -12.22 5.84 -18.15
CA ILE A 26 -11.39 7.04 -17.96
C ILE A 26 -10.13 7.02 -18.83
N LEU A 27 -9.59 5.84 -19.16
CA LEU A 27 -8.39 5.71 -19.98
C LEU A 27 -8.61 6.05 -21.46
N ASN A 28 -9.87 6.24 -21.90
CA ASN A 28 -10.23 6.71 -23.22
C ASN A 28 -10.34 8.24 -23.27
N THR A 29 -9.97 8.94 -22.20
CA THR A 29 -10.01 10.40 -22.11
C THR A 29 -8.83 11.00 -22.87
N GLU A 30 -9.05 12.18 -23.47
CA GLU A 30 -7.99 13.02 -24.01
C GLU A 30 -7.62 14.10 -23.00
N VAL A 31 -6.32 14.38 -22.89
CA VAL A 31 -5.76 15.45 -22.06
C VAL A 31 -4.88 16.34 -22.95
N ASN A 32 -5.18 17.63 -22.98
CA ASN A 32 -4.48 18.60 -23.83
C ASN A 32 -4.46 18.23 -25.35
N GLY A 33 -5.53 17.54 -25.81
CA GLY A 33 -5.65 17.08 -27.20
C GLY A 33 -4.84 15.83 -27.54
N HIS A 34 -4.35 15.10 -26.52
CA HIS A 34 -3.61 13.86 -26.66
C HIS A 34 -4.31 12.72 -25.89
N PRO A 35 -4.24 11.47 -26.36
CA PRO A 35 -4.69 10.32 -25.60
C PRO A 35 -4.02 10.28 -24.22
N LEU A 36 -4.80 9.99 -23.16
CA LEU A 36 -4.26 9.87 -21.81
C LEU A 36 -3.28 8.70 -21.69
N VAL A 37 -2.06 8.99 -21.25
CA VAL A 37 -1.07 8.02 -20.77
C VAL A 37 -0.97 8.18 -19.25
N TYR A 38 -1.67 7.29 -18.50
CA TYR A 38 -1.75 7.38 -17.05
C TYR A 38 -0.63 6.58 -16.38
N LEU A 39 0.38 7.28 -15.88
CA LEU A 39 1.56 6.71 -15.21
C LEU A 39 1.69 7.22 -13.77
N ASP A 40 0.57 7.32 -13.06
CA ASP A 40 0.52 7.73 -11.65
C ASP A 40 -0.21 6.72 -10.75
N SER A 41 -0.21 5.45 -11.13
CA SER A 41 -0.87 4.37 -10.37
C SER A 41 -0.25 4.12 -9.00
N GLY A 42 1.00 4.48 -8.80
CA GLY A 42 1.65 4.45 -7.48
C GLY A 42 1.05 5.45 -6.48
N ALA A 43 0.34 6.49 -6.95
CA ALA A 43 -0.43 7.41 -6.11
C ALA A 43 -1.84 6.88 -5.88
N THR A 44 -2.54 6.52 -6.94
CA THR A 44 -3.85 5.86 -6.93
C THR A 44 -4.11 5.17 -8.27
N SER A 45 -4.68 3.98 -8.25
CA SER A 45 -5.06 3.27 -9.47
C SER A 45 -6.40 3.76 -10.03
N GLN A 46 -6.64 3.54 -11.32
CA GLN A 46 -7.96 3.69 -11.91
C GLN A 46 -8.88 2.54 -11.47
N LYS A 47 -10.20 2.70 -11.63
CA LYS A 47 -11.22 1.75 -11.15
C LYS A 47 -11.95 1.14 -12.34
N PRO A 48 -12.05 -0.20 -12.44
CA PRO A 48 -12.81 -0.85 -13.47
C PRO A 48 -14.32 -0.77 -13.21
N LEU A 49 -15.11 -0.90 -14.26
CA LEU A 49 -16.57 -0.88 -14.19
C LEU A 49 -17.13 -1.89 -13.19
N GLN A 50 -16.53 -3.08 -13.08
CA GLN A 50 -16.94 -4.13 -12.14
C GLN A 50 -16.90 -3.65 -10.68
N VAL A 51 -15.91 -2.84 -10.33
CA VAL A 51 -15.75 -2.27 -8.98
C VAL A 51 -16.75 -1.14 -8.78
N LEU A 52 -16.92 -0.25 -9.76
CA LEU A 52 -17.87 0.86 -9.70
C LEU A 52 -19.32 0.35 -9.60
N ASP A 53 -19.66 -0.66 -10.39
CA ASP A 53 -20.97 -1.29 -10.34
C ASP A 53 -21.23 -1.99 -9.01
N ALA A 54 -20.24 -2.69 -8.44
CA ALA A 54 -20.41 -3.34 -7.14
C ALA A 54 -20.77 -2.35 -6.03
N GLU A 55 -20.10 -1.19 -5.98
CA GLU A 55 -20.41 -0.14 -5.01
C GLU A 55 -21.79 0.47 -5.27
N ARG A 56 -22.10 0.80 -6.52
CA ARG A 56 -23.38 1.35 -6.94
C ARG A 56 -24.54 0.38 -6.63
N ASP A 57 -24.40 -0.89 -6.99
CA ASP A 57 -25.42 -1.90 -6.82
C ASP A 57 -25.71 -2.15 -5.34
N PHE A 58 -24.70 -2.10 -4.46
CA PHE A 58 -24.91 -2.15 -3.03
C PHE A 58 -25.88 -1.05 -2.55
N TYR A 59 -25.65 0.20 -2.95
CA TYR A 59 -26.55 1.30 -2.56
C TYR A 59 -27.94 1.20 -3.18
N LEU A 60 -28.05 0.67 -4.38
CA LEU A 60 -29.35 0.54 -5.06
C LEU A 60 -30.20 -0.61 -4.52
N HIS A 61 -29.58 -1.67 -3.97
CA HIS A 61 -30.32 -2.91 -3.72
C HIS A 61 -30.13 -3.51 -2.33
N ALA A 62 -29.03 -3.22 -1.61
CA ALA A 62 -28.68 -3.90 -0.36
C ALA A 62 -28.26 -2.97 0.78
N ASN A 63 -28.41 -1.64 0.61
CA ASN A 63 -27.92 -0.67 1.58
C ASN A 63 -28.61 -0.78 2.94
N SER A 64 -27.90 -1.18 3.96
CA SER A 64 -28.30 -1.20 5.36
C SER A 64 -27.09 -1.14 6.29
N ALA A 65 -27.33 -0.81 7.57
CA ALA A 65 -26.35 -1.01 8.62
C ALA A 65 -26.15 -2.51 8.88
N VAL A 66 -24.91 -2.88 9.17
CA VAL A 66 -24.50 -4.28 9.38
C VAL A 66 -24.54 -4.71 10.83
N HIS A 67 -24.57 -6.01 11.08
CA HIS A 67 -24.46 -6.78 12.34
C HIS A 67 -25.67 -6.70 13.28
N ARG A 68 -26.36 -5.56 13.41
CA ARG A 68 -27.38 -5.37 14.48
C ARG A 68 -28.82 -5.26 13.98
N GLY A 69 -29.04 -5.24 12.68
CA GLY A 69 -30.39 -5.19 12.13
C GLY A 69 -31.05 -6.57 12.11
N ALA A 70 -32.33 -6.63 12.54
CA ALA A 70 -33.10 -7.89 12.50
C ALA A 70 -33.96 -8.05 11.23
N HIS A 71 -33.78 -7.16 10.25
CA HIS A 71 -34.54 -7.19 8.99
C HIS A 71 -33.66 -7.69 7.84
N THR A 72 -34.30 -8.20 6.80
CA THR A 72 -33.65 -8.87 5.66
C THR A 72 -32.52 -8.06 5.03
N LEU A 73 -32.70 -6.76 4.79
CA LEU A 73 -31.63 -5.92 4.22
C LEU A 73 -30.39 -5.83 5.12
N ALA A 74 -30.58 -5.82 6.46
CA ALA A 74 -29.44 -5.80 7.37
C ALA A 74 -28.66 -7.14 7.36
N VAL A 75 -29.36 -8.25 7.23
CA VAL A 75 -28.72 -9.57 7.07
C VAL A 75 -27.94 -9.60 5.76
N GLU A 76 -28.56 -9.22 4.65
CA GLU A 76 -27.92 -9.19 3.33
C GLU A 76 -26.69 -8.27 3.31
N ALA A 77 -26.79 -7.05 3.87
CA ALA A 77 -25.67 -6.13 3.97
C ALA A 77 -24.53 -6.71 4.83
N THR A 78 -24.87 -7.42 5.92
CA THR A 78 -23.88 -8.07 6.79
C THR A 78 -23.16 -9.20 6.06
N ASP A 79 -23.90 -10.04 5.34
CA ASP A 79 -23.32 -11.14 4.57
C ASP A 79 -22.38 -10.61 3.48
N LEU A 80 -22.75 -9.55 2.76
CA LEU A 80 -21.88 -8.91 1.78
C LEU A 80 -20.61 -8.29 2.40
N PHE A 81 -20.75 -7.69 3.57
CA PHE A 81 -19.63 -7.06 4.27
C PHE A 81 -18.62 -8.10 4.79
N GLU A 82 -19.11 -9.20 5.37
CA GLU A 82 -18.22 -10.25 5.87
C GLU A 82 -17.66 -11.14 4.73
N ASP A 83 -18.42 -11.38 3.67
CA ASP A 83 -17.88 -12.01 2.45
C ASP A 83 -16.75 -11.18 1.83
N ALA A 84 -16.87 -9.85 1.87
CA ALA A 84 -15.79 -8.96 1.44
C ALA A 84 -14.53 -9.12 2.31
N ARG A 85 -14.69 -9.26 3.63
CA ARG A 85 -13.57 -9.51 4.54
C ARG A 85 -12.87 -10.83 4.22
N ILE A 86 -13.64 -11.91 4.05
CA ILE A 86 -13.13 -13.23 3.68
C ILE A 86 -12.39 -13.17 2.33
N THR A 87 -12.96 -12.47 1.35
CA THR A 87 -12.34 -12.32 0.02
C THR A 87 -10.99 -11.64 0.09
N VAL A 88 -10.90 -10.53 0.83
CA VAL A 88 -9.63 -9.80 1.01
C VAL A 88 -8.63 -10.60 1.84
N ALA A 89 -9.09 -11.28 2.90
CA ALA A 89 -8.24 -12.14 3.73
C ALA A 89 -7.58 -13.24 2.90
N ASN A 90 -8.37 -14.00 2.15
CA ASN A 90 -7.86 -15.07 1.30
C ASN A 90 -6.85 -14.58 0.26
N PHE A 91 -7.04 -13.37 -0.27
CA PHE A 91 -6.14 -12.77 -1.27
C PHE A 91 -4.72 -12.54 -0.74
N VAL A 92 -4.57 -12.30 0.55
CA VAL A 92 -3.29 -12.02 1.21
C VAL A 92 -2.80 -13.17 2.10
N GLY A 93 -3.38 -14.36 1.98
CA GLY A 93 -2.99 -15.54 2.76
C GLY A 93 -3.35 -15.44 4.24
N ALA A 94 -4.46 -14.78 4.56
CA ALA A 94 -4.95 -14.57 5.92
C ALA A 94 -6.33 -15.19 6.14
N THR A 95 -6.82 -15.16 7.39
CA THR A 95 -8.21 -15.45 7.75
C THR A 95 -8.98 -14.16 7.99
N ASP A 96 -10.31 -14.23 7.97
CA ASP A 96 -11.18 -13.08 8.23
C ASP A 96 -10.99 -12.49 9.64
N GLU A 97 -10.62 -13.30 10.63
CA GLU A 97 -10.29 -12.83 11.99
C GLU A 97 -9.02 -11.95 12.04
N GLU A 98 -8.21 -11.98 11.01
CA GLU A 98 -6.92 -11.27 10.90
C GLU A 98 -6.99 -9.99 10.05
N ILE A 99 -8.17 -9.66 9.51
CA ILE A 99 -8.38 -8.45 8.69
C ILE A 99 -9.24 -7.45 9.43
N VAL A 100 -8.68 -6.26 9.64
CA VAL A 100 -9.38 -5.08 10.18
C VAL A 100 -9.58 -4.07 9.07
N TRP A 101 -10.83 -3.63 8.86
CA TRP A 101 -11.11 -2.55 7.92
C TRP A 101 -10.64 -1.20 8.47
N THR A 102 -9.94 -0.45 7.63
CA THR A 102 -9.46 0.91 7.92
C THR A 102 -9.80 1.84 6.76
N SER A 103 -9.57 3.15 6.91
CA SER A 103 -9.74 4.10 5.80
C SER A 103 -8.66 3.93 4.72
N ASN A 104 -7.47 3.51 5.12
CA ASN A 104 -6.28 3.34 4.29
C ASN A 104 -5.14 2.73 5.14
N ALA A 105 -4.00 2.48 4.52
CA ALA A 105 -2.83 1.97 5.23
C ALA A 105 -2.28 2.93 6.28
N THR A 106 -2.43 4.24 6.11
CA THR A 106 -2.02 5.22 7.12
C THR A 106 -2.78 5.01 8.43
N GLU A 107 -4.11 4.85 8.36
CA GLU A 107 -4.92 4.52 9.55
C GLU A 107 -4.53 3.16 10.12
N ALA A 108 -4.27 2.16 9.28
CA ALA A 108 -3.86 0.83 9.73
C ALA A 108 -2.54 0.87 10.52
N LEU A 109 -1.53 1.59 10.05
CA LEU A 109 -0.25 1.75 10.75
C LEU A 109 -0.40 2.57 12.03
N ASN A 110 -1.23 3.62 12.01
CA ASN A 110 -1.57 4.39 13.20
C ASN A 110 -2.31 3.53 14.24
N LEU A 111 -3.22 2.64 13.82
CA LEU A 111 -3.91 1.73 14.72
C LEU A 111 -2.90 0.90 15.52
N VAL A 112 -1.93 0.30 14.87
CA VAL A 112 -0.89 -0.49 15.55
C VAL A 112 -0.09 0.39 16.52
N ALA A 113 0.39 1.55 16.07
CA ALA A 113 1.20 2.45 16.89
C ALA A 113 0.42 2.99 18.09
N TYR A 114 -0.84 3.40 17.90
CA TYR A 114 -1.69 3.92 19.00
C TYR A 114 -2.08 2.82 19.99
N SER A 115 -2.43 1.63 19.51
CA SER A 115 -2.76 0.50 20.41
C SER A 115 -1.56 0.08 21.25
N ILE A 116 -0.36 0.05 20.69
CA ILE A 116 0.88 -0.18 21.46
C ILE A 116 1.13 0.98 22.44
N GLY A 117 0.88 2.22 22.04
CA GLY A 117 0.96 3.38 22.93
C GLY A 117 -0.02 3.31 24.08
N ASN A 118 -1.25 2.86 23.84
CA ASN A 118 -2.26 2.63 24.87
C ASN A 118 -1.81 1.51 25.85
N SER A 119 -1.26 0.41 25.33
CA SER A 119 -0.67 -0.66 26.14
C SER A 119 0.45 -0.12 27.04
N SER A 120 1.28 0.77 26.52
CA SER A 120 2.38 1.39 27.28
C SER A 120 1.91 2.33 28.41
N GLN A 121 0.63 2.73 28.38
CA GLN A 121 -0.04 3.49 29.45
C GLN A 121 -0.89 2.61 30.37
N GLY A 122 -0.78 1.28 30.26
CA GLY A 122 -1.52 0.33 31.09
C GLY A 122 -2.96 0.09 30.63
N ILE A 123 -3.35 0.54 29.44
CA ILE A 123 -4.67 0.28 28.87
C ILE A 123 -4.67 -1.10 28.19
N GLY A 124 -5.74 -1.86 28.34
CA GLY A 124 -5.93 -3.17 27.71
C GLY A 124 -5.70 -4.38 28.61
N GLY A 125 -5.32 -4.15 29.87
CA GLY A 125 -5.15 -5.21 30.86
C GLY A 125 -3.94 -6.11 30.63
N PRO A 126 -3.84 -7.26 31.30
CA PRO A 126 -2.63 -8.10 31.31
C PRO A 126 -2.20 -8.61 29.93
N ALA A 127 -3.14 -8.92 29.05
CA ALA A 127 -2.80 -9.41 27.70
C ALA A 127 -2.07 -8.35 26.84
N ALA A 128 -2.32 -7.07 27.10
CA ALA A 128 -1.71 -5.96 26.39
C ALA A 128 -0.31 -5.59 26.94
N GLU A 129 0.05 -5.98 28.15
CA GLU A 129 1.32 -5.63 28.79
C GLU A 129 2.55 -6.02 27.95
N ARG A 130 2.46 -7.11 27.18
CA ARG A 130 3.53 -7.57 26.30
C ARG A 130 3.91 -6.58 25.19
N PHE A 131 3.00 -5.65 24.86
CA PHE A 131 3.25 -4.61 23.85
C PHE A 131 3.77 -3.31 24.46
N ALA A 132 3.79 -3.19 25.80
CA ALA A 132 4.19 -1.97 26.45
C ALA A 132 5.66 -1.65 26.20
N LEU A 133 5.90 -0.42 25.74
CA LEU A 133 7.23 0.13 25.54
C LEU A 133 7.60 1.03 26.71
N LYS A 134 8.90 1.10 26.98
CA LYS A 134 9.48 1.91 28.04
C LYS A 134 10.80 2.53 27.57
N PRO A 135 11.33 3.53 28.30
CA PRO A 135 12.69 4.05 28.05
C PRO A 135 13.73 2.93 28.01
N GLY A 136 14.57 2.94 26.99
CA GLY A 136 15.56 1.90 26.70
C GLY A 136 15.13 0.87 25.67
N ASP A 137 13.84 0.74 25.38
CA ASP A 137 13.37 -0.05 24.24
C ASP A 137 13.64 0.69 22.93
N GLU A 138 13.75 -0.04 21.83
CA GLU A 138 14.02 0.50 20.49
C GLU A 138 12.94 0.12 19.49
N ILE A 139 12.58 1.09 18.65
CA ILE A 139 11.75 0.92 17.45
C ILE A 139 12.69 1.11 16.26
N VAL A 140 12.73 0.13 15.36
CA VAL A 140 13.56 0.18 14.15
C VAL A 140 12.68 0.37 12.94
N THR A 141 12.97 1.38 12.13
CA THR A 141 12.38 1.60 10.81
C THR A 141 13.51 1.81 9.79
N THR A 142 13.22 2.30 8.59
CA THR A 142 14.24 2.46 7.55
C THR A 142 14.23 3.87 6.96
N GLU A 143 15.28 4.22 6.23
CA GLU A 143 15.36 5.50 5.50
C GLU A 143 14.48 5.56 4.24
N ILE A 144 13.97 4.42 3.78
CA ILE A 144 13.20 4.35 2.53
C ILE A 144 11.68 4.38 2.73
N GLU A 145 11.22 4.63 3.97
CA GLU A 145 9.80 4.56 4.31
C GLU A 145 8.98 5.71 3.74
N HIS A 146 7.76 5.37 3.32
CA HIS A 146 6.69 6.35 3.17
C HIS A 146 6.39 6.99 4.54
N HIS A 147 6.00 8.26 4.58
CA HIS A 147 5.72 8.99 5.82
C HIS A 147 4.72 8.27 6.74
N ALA A 148 3.77 7.52 6.18
CA ALA A 148 2.79 6.73 6.93
C ALA A 148 3.41 5.61 7.78
N ASN A 149 4.58 5.10 7.37
CA ASN A 149 5.33 4.09 8.11
C ASN A 149 6.57 4.66 8.82
N LEU A 150 6.60 5.94 9.04
CA LEU A 150 7.67 6.65 9.76
C LEU A 150 7.10 7.50 10.90
N ILE A 151 6.17 8.42 10.60
CA ILE A 151 5.65 9.40 11.56
C ILE A 151 4.94 8.75 12.75
N PRO A 152 4.09 7.72 12.59
CA PRO A 152 3.46 7.06 13.74
C PRO A 152 4.48 6.47 14.73
N TRP A 153 5.61 5.97 14.23
CA TRP A 153 6.68 5.44 15.07
C TRP A 153 7.46 6.53 15.78
N GLN A 154 7.66 7.70 15.16
CA GLN A 154 8.22 8.88 15.80
C GLN A 154 7.35 9.31 17.00
N ILE A 155 6.04 9.38 16.81
CA ILE A 155 5.10 9.75 17.87
C ILE A 155 5.05 8.69 18.98
N LEU A 156 5.06 7.41 18.62
CA LEU A 156 5.09 6.32 19.60
C LEU A 156 6.37 6.38 20.45
N ALA A 157 7.53 6.59 19.84
CA ALA A 157 8.80 6.76 20.54
C ALA A 157 8.76 7.94 21.52
N GLN A 158 8.23 9.09 21.08
CA GLN A 158 8.07 10.27 21.96
C GLN A 158 7.16 9.98 23.16
N ARG A 159 6.04 9.27 22.96
CA ARG A 159 5.08 8.95 24.02
C ARG A 159 5.62 7.99 25.06
N THR A 160 6.48 7.06 24.65
CA THR A 160 6.94 5.94 25.49
C THR A 160 8.36 6.12 26.02
N GLY A 161 9.12 7.08 25.49
CA GLY A 161 10.54 7.23 25.77
C GLY A 161 11.43 6.20 25.09
N ALA A 162 10.87 5.36 24.19
CA ALA A 162 11.65 4.46 23.36
C ALA A 162 12.50 5.23 22.34
N THR A 163 13.59 4.62 21.89
CA THR A 163 14.48 5.20 20.88
C THR A 163 14.10 4.72 19.50
N LEU A 164 13.91 5.67 18.56
CA LEU A 164 13.71 5.35 17.15
C LEU A 164 15.06 5.22 16.44
N ARG A 165 15.28 4.08 15.77
CA ARG A 165 16.48 3.77 14.99
C ARG A 165 16.12 3.58 13.52
N HIS A 166 17.05 3.88 12.62
CA HIS A 166 16.84 3.77 11.18
C HIS A 166 17.88 2.89 10.52
N ILE A 167 17.44 1.95 9.69
CA ILE A 167 18.31 1.18 8.81
C ILE A 167 18.59 2.06 7.59
N PRO A 168 19.87 2.32 7.26
CA PRO A 168 20.22 3.16 6.12
C PRO A 168 19.91 2.46 4.79
N SER A 169 19.83 3.26 3.75
CA SER A 169 19.79 2.79 2.37
C SER A 169 21.20 2.77 1.76
N THR A 170 21.41 1.89 0.81
CA THR A 170 22.59 1.85 -0.03
C THR A 170 22.50 2.92 -1.12
N GLU A 171 23.60 3.18 -1.84
CA GLU A 171 23.63 4.18 -2.92
C GLU A 171 22.61 3.91 -4.02
N ASP A 172 22.31 2.62 -4.28
CA ASP A 172 21.29 2.22 -5.25
C ASP A 172 19.87 2.12 -4.65
N GLY A 173 19.64 2.69 -3.47
CA GLY A 173 18.32 2.84 -2.85
C GLY A 173 17.69 1.55 -2.32
N GLN A 174 18.48 0.50 -2.12
CA GLN A 174 18.09 -0.70 -1.39
C GLN A 174 18.38 -0.55 0.10
N LEU A 175 17.89 -1.47 0.94
CA LEU A 175 18.28 -1.49 2.35
C LEU A 175 19.71 -2.01 2.54
N ASP A 176 20.44 -1.39 3.45
CA ASP A 176 21.72 -1.92 3.92
C ASP A 176 21.46 -3.01 4.96
N TYR A 177 21.43 -4.26 4.50
CA TYR A 177 21.17 -5.41 5.37
C TYR A 177 22.32 -5.70 6.35
N ALA A 178 23.56 -5.29 6.05
CA ALA A 178 24.67 -5.44 6.98
C ALA A 178 24.51 -4.46 8.15
N ALA A 179 24.10 -3.21 7.86
CA ALA A 179 23.73 -2.25 8.88
C ALA A 179 22.52 -2.70 9.70
N ALA A 180 21.50 -3.29 9.02
CA ALA A 180 20.32 -3.83 9.69
C ALA A 180 20.67 -4.87 10.76
N GLU A 181 21.56 -5.81 10.47
CA GLU A 181 22.05 -6.81 11.45
C GLU A 181 22.68 -6.19 12.70
N SER A 182 23.31 -5.03 12.56
CA SER A 182 23.93 -4.32 13.69
C SER A 182 22.93 -3.44 14.45
N ILE A 183 21.91 -2.92 13.77
CA ILE A 183 20.93 -1.99 14.35
C ILE A 183 19.84 -2.77 15.10
N ILE A 184 19.36 -3.88 14.56
CA ILE A 184 18.38 -4.72 15.23
C ILE A 184 19.09 -5.53 16.31
N ASN A 185 18.68 -5.35 17.57
CA ASN A 185 19.36 -5.91 18.75
C ASN A 185 18.34 -6.33 19.83
N GLU A 186 18.83 -6.75 21.00
CA GLU A 186 18.00 -7.24 22.09
C GLU A 186 17.07 -6.19 22.71
N LYS A 187 17.25 -4.90 22.44
CA LYS A 187 16.37 -3.81 22.87
C LYS A 187 15.26 -3.54 21.86
N THR A 188 15.38 -4.08 20.64
CA THR A 188 14.42 -3.86 19.58
C THR A 188 13.09 -4.56 19.89
N ARG A 189 12.01 -3.80 19.89
CA ARG A 189 10.64 -4.30 20.14
C ARG A 189 9.80 -4.34 18.87
N ILE A 190 10.07 -3.44 17.94
CA ILE A 190 9.33 -3.29 16.68
C ILE A 190 10.34 -3.08 15.56
N VAL A 191 10.14 -3.80 14.45
CA VAL A 191 10.82 -3.57 13.17
C VAL A 191 9.74 -3.29 12.14
N ALA A 192 9.65 -2.02 11.69
CA ALA A 192 8.66 -1.57 10.73
C ALA A 192 9.35 -1.18 9.42
N PHE A 193 8.94 -1.79 8.30
CA PHE A 193 9.57 -1.54 7.01
C PHE A 193 8.60 -1.75 5.84
N THR A 194 8.92 -1.11 4.71
CA THR A 194 8.15 -1.27 3.46
C THR A 194 8.58 -2.52 2.70
N HIS A 195 7.61 -3.20 2.10
CA HIS A 195 7.88 -4.32 1.19
C HIS A 195 8.46 -3.83 -0.14
N VAL A 196 7.86 -2.78 -0.69
CA VAL A 196 8.29 -2.15 -1.95
C VAL A 196 8.32 -0.63 -1.77
N SER A 197 9.45 -0.02 -2.05
CA SER A 197 9.58 1.44 -1.99
C SER A 197 8.69 2.13 -3.02
N ASN A 198 7.88 3.07 -2.55
CA ASN A 198 7.02 3.88 -3.41
C ASN A 198 7.79 4.95 -4.22
N VAL A 199 9.08 5.07 -4.03
CA VAL A 199 9.96 5.99 -4.77
C VAL A 199 10.90 5.23 -5.70
N THR A 200 11.72 4.35 -5.14
CA THR A 200 12.73 3.62 -5.91
C THR A 200 12.22 2.34 -6.56
N GLY A 201 11.05 1.86 -6.13
CA GLY A 201 10.54 0.56 -6.51
C GLY A 201 11.31 -0.62 -5.90
N ALA A 202 12.40 -0.37 -5.15
CA ALA A 202 13.21 -1.41 -4.55
C ALA A 202 12.37 -2.38 -3.71
N ILE A 203 12.56 -3.68 -3.94
CA ILE A 203 11.87 -4.75 -3.23
C ILE A 203 12.73 -5.17 -2.04
N THR A 204 12.15 -5.12 -0.84
CA THR A 204 12.81 -5.55 0.38
C THR A 204 12.81 -7.07 0.48
N ASP A 205 13.93 -7.65 0.90
CA ASP A 205 14.05 -9.06 1.28
C ASP A 205 13.33 -9.29 2.63
N VAL A 206 12.01 -9.51 2.55
CA VAL A 206 11.15 -9.68 3.73
C VAL A 206 11.60 -10.86 4.59
N PRO A 207 11.88 -12.06 4.05
CA PRO A 207 12.36 -13.19 4.86
C PRO A 207 13.61 -12.84 5.68
N ARG A 208 14.55 -12.12 5.08
CA ARG A 208 15.79 -11.71 5.76
C ARG A 208 15.50 -10.72 6.90
N MET A 209 14.65 -9.72 6.67
CA MET A 209 14.27 -8.75 7.69
C MET A 209 13.50 -9.41 8.85
N VAL A 210 12.58 -10.31 8.52
CA VAL A 210 11.82 -11.08 9.52
C VAL A 210 12.76 -11.94 10.36
N ALA A 211 13.72 -12.64 9.76
CA ALA A 211 14.68 -13.46 10.49
C ALA A 211 15.50 -12.64 11.50
N MET A 212 15.94 -11.43 11.10
CA MET A 212 16.65 -10.51 12.02
C MET A 212 15.77 -10.08 13.18
N ALA A 213 14.51 -9.72 12.93
CA ALA A 213 13.56 -9.32 13.97
C ALA A 213 13.25 -10.47 14.93
N ARG A 214 12.98 -11.67 14.39
CA ARG A 214 12.65 -12.86 15.19
C ARG A 214 13.78 -13.29 16.11
N LYS A 215 15.03 -13.12 15.69
CA LYS A 215 16.22 -13.40 16.52
C LYS A 215 16.18 -12.65 17.86
N HIS A 216 15.57 -11.49 17.91
CA HIS A 216 15.45 -10.63 19.09
C HIS A 216 14.03 -10.53 19.65
N GLY A 217 13.08 -11.31 19.11
CA GLY A 217 11.69 -11.31 19.56
C GLY A 217 10.91 -10.03 19.24
N ALA A 218 11.37 -9.25 18.26
CA ALA A 218 10.72 -8.03 17.86
C ALA A 218 9.48 -8.29 16.98
N LEU A 219 8.46 -7.44 17.12
CA LEU A 219 7.29 -7.43 16.24
C LEU A 219 7.69 -6.91 14.85
N VAL A 220 7.12 -7.52 13.82
CA VAL A 220 7.32 -7.12 12.42
C VAL A 220 6.07 -6.45 11.89
N VAL A 221 6.21 -5.21 11.44
CA VAL A 221 5.15 -4.41 10.80
C VAL A 221 5.55 -4.09 9.36
N LEU A 222 4.75 -4.57 8.42
CA LEU A 222 5.01 -4.44 6.99
C LEU A 222 4.09 -3.37 6.36
N ASP A 223 4.67 -2.40 5.69
CA ASP A 223 3.93 -1.56 4.74
C ASP A 223 3.88 -2.28 3.39
N ALA A 224 2.72 -2.82 3.04
CA ALA A 224 2.49 -3.60 1.83
C ALA A 224 1.71 -2.84 0.75
N CYS A 225 1.67 -1.50 0.83
CA CYS A 225 0.90 -0.65 -0.10
C CYS A 225 1.32 -0.80 -1.56
N GLN A 226 2.60 -1.02 -1.82
CA GLN A 226 3.15 -1.16 -3.18
C GLN A 226 3.44 -2.62 -3.55
N SER A 227 3.08 -3.58 -2.71
CA SER A 227 3.25 -5.00 -3.03
C SER A 227 1.93 -5.71 -3.29
N VAL A 228 0.94 -5.57 -2.40
CA VAL A 228 -0.37 -6.25 -2.54
C VAL A 228 -1.06 -5.98 -3.89
N PRO A 229 -1.02 -4.75 -4.46
CA PRO A 229 -1.61 -4.50 -5.77
C PRO A 229 -0.89 -5.19 -6.94
N HIS A 230 0.41 -5.51 -6.80
CA HIS A 230 1.32 -5.72 -7.93
C HIS A 230 1.92 -7.12 -8.01
N MET A 231 1.89 -7.90 -6.94
CA MET A 231 2.52 -9.22 -6.86
C MET A 231 1.77 -10.14 -5.90
N PRO A 232 1.95 -11.47 -6.02
CA PRO A 232 1.42 -12.41 -5.03
C PRO A 232 1.98 -12.13 -3.64
N VAL A 233 1.09 -12.07 -2.65
CA VAL A 233 1.44 -11.81 -1.24
C VAL A 233 0.74 -12.84 -0.36
N ASP A 234 1.46 -13.43 0.57
CA ASP A 234 0.95 -14.32 1.62
C ASP A 234 1.57 -13.92 2.96
N PHE A 235 0.80 -13.23 3.80
CA PHE A 235 1.32 -12.71 5.06
C PHE A 235 1.64 -13.80 6.08
N HIS A 236 0.95 -14.96 6.03
CA HIS A 236 1.33 -16.12 6.86
C HIS A 236 2.67 -16.68 6.43
N ALA A 237 2.88 -16.91 5.12
CA ALA A 237 4.14 -17.41 4.60
C ALA A 237 5.30 -16.43 4.83
N MET A 238 5.03 -15.12 4.82
CA MET A 238 6.01 -14.07 5.13
C MET A 238 6.38 -13.99 6.61
N ASP A 239 5.61 -14.61 7.50
CA ASP A 239 5.80 -14.59 8.95
C ASP A 239 5.81 -13.17 9.55
N VAL A 240 5.03 -12.24 9.00
CA VAL A 240 4.86 -10.89 9.55
C VAL A 240 3.77 -10.87 10.62
N ASP A 241 3.86 -9.92 11.57
CA ASP A 241 2.88 -9.78 12.65
C ASP A 241 1.72 -8.87 12.25
N PHE A 242 2.04 -7.78 11.55
CA PHE A 242 1.09 -6.81 11.02
C PHE A 242 1.50 -6.40 9.61
N ALA A 243 0.51 -6.14 8.78
CA ALA A 243 0.73 -5.57 7.45
C ALA A 243 -0.40 -4.63 7.07
N ALA A 244 -0.05 -3.51 6.42
CA ALA A 244 -1.01 -2.48 6.03
C ALA A 244 -1.05 -2.31 4.51
N PHE A 245 -2.25 -2.16 3.93
CA PHE A 245 -2.43 -1.86 2.52
C PHE A 245 -3.71 -1.06 2.26
N SER A 246 -3.75 -0.34 1.15
CA SER A 246 -4.83 0.56 0.77
C SER A 246 -5.56 0.09 -0.47
N GLY A 247 -6.88 0.11 -0.44
CA GLY A 247 -7.71 -0.31 -1.58
C GLY A 247 -7.54 0.57 -2.81
N HIS A 248 -7.38 1.87 -2.64
CA HIS A 248 -7.29 2.82 -3.76
C HIS A 248 -6.08 2.61 -4.69
N LYS A 249 -5.08 1.84 -4.29
CA LYS A 249 -3.92 1.46 -5.10
C LYS A 249 -4.10 0.12 -5.81
N MET A 250 -5.16 -0.62 -5.47
CA MET A 250 -5.47 -1.93 -6.03
C MET A 250 -6.90 -2.00 -6.57
N LEU A 251 -7.26 -1.02 -7.39
CA LEU A 251 -8.52 -0.90 -8.14
C LEU A 251 -9.76 -0.59 -7.29
N ALA A 252 -9.67 -0.60 -5.95
CA ALA A 252 -10.79 -0.35 -5.06
C ALA A 252 -11.03 1.16 -4.85
N PRO A 253 -12.20 1.57 -4.31
CA PRO A 253 -12.48 2.96 -3.99
C PRO A 253 -11.49 3.55 -2.98
N THR A 254 -11.44 4.89 -2.93
CA THR A 254 -10.82 5.61 -1.80
C THR A 254 -11.63 5.38 -0.52
N GLY A 255 -11.00 5.63 0.63
CA GLY A 255 -11.68 5.54 1.93
C GLY A 255 -11.78 4.14 2.51
N ILE A 256 -11.15 3.14 1.90
CA ILE A 256 -11.05 1.78 2.40
C ILE A 256 -9.63 1.25 2.27
N GLY A 257 -9.17 0.58 3.30
CA GLY A 257 -7.92 -0.15 3.37
C GLY A 257 -8.04 -1.26 4.40
N ALA A 258 -6.98 -1.98 4.64
CA ALA A 258 -6.95 -3.06 5.61
C ALA A 258 -5.66 -3.08 6.41
N LEU A 259 -5.81 -3.51 7.67
CA LEU A 259 -4.74 -4.02 8.50
C LEU A 259 -4.88 -5.53 8.59
N TYR A 260 -3.84 -6.24 8.18
CA TYR A 260 -3.62 -7.60 8.61
C TYR A 260 -2.92 -7.60 9.97
N GLY A 261 -3.36 -8.45 10.87
CA GLY A 261 -2.65 -8.73 12.12
C GLY A 261 -2.88 -10.18 12.52
N ARG A 262 -1.88 -10.84 13.10
CA ARG A 262 -2.09 -12.18 13.66
C ARG A 262 -3.23 -12.16 14.66
N ALA A 263 -4.13 -13.13 14.60
CA ALA A 263 -5.35 -13.17 15.41
C ALA A 263 -5.07 -12.98 16.90
N GLU A 264 -4.05 -13.69 17.43
CA GLU A 264 -3.68 -13.61 18.85
C GLU A 264 -3.08 -12.25 19.24
N LEU A 265 -2.45 -11.54 18.30
CA LEU A 265 -1.92 -10.19 18.55
C LEU A 265 -3.03 -9.15 18.51
N LEU A 266 -3.93 -9.22 17.52
CA LEU A 266 -5.11 -8.35 17.45
C LEU A 266 -6.00 -8.52 18.69
N GLU A 267 -6.21 -9.77 19.15
CA GLU A 267 -7.02 -10.02 20.34
C GLU A 267 -6.39 -9.43 21.59
N ALA A 268 -5.07 -9.46 21.71
CA ALA A 268 -4.36 -8.93 22.88
C ALA A 268 -4.17 -7.40 22.86
N LEU A 269 -4.18 -6.75 21.70
CA LEU A 269 -4.08 -5.29 21.59
C LEU A 269 -5.34 -4.59 22.11
N PRO A 270 -5.21 -3.46 22.83
CA PRO A 270 -6.36 -2.62 23.17
C PRO A 270 -6.92 -1.91 21.93
N PRO A 271 -8.19 -1.47 21.96
CA PRO A 271 -8.78 -0.74 20.84
C PRO A 271 -8.04 0.58 20.55
N PHE A 272 -8.19 1.03 19.30
CA PHE A 272 -7.65 2.29 18.79
C PHE A 272 -8.72 3.39 18.84
N LEU A 273 -9.72 3.30 17.98
CA LEU A 273 -10.90 4.14 18.00
C LEU A 273 -11.97 3.46 18.85
N THR A 274 -12.68 4.24 19.65
CA THR A 274 -13.73 3.74 20.53
C THR A 274 -15.06 4.43 20.22
N GLY A 275 -16.16 3.71 20.46
CA GLY A 275 -17.49 4.24 20.20
C GLY A 275 -18.53 3.14 20.08
N GLY A 276 -19.51 3.33 19.22
CA GLY A 276 -20.54 2.32 18.94
C GLY A 276 -20.00 1.18 18.07
N SER A 277 -20.76 0.12 17.98
CA SER A 277 -20.53 -1.11 17.19
C SER A 277 -19.44 -2.05 17.70
N MET A 278 -18.44 -1.57 18.41
CA MET A 278 -17.24 -2.32 18.82
C MET A 278 -17.27 -2.79 20.29
N ILE A 279 -18.41 -2.67 20.95
CA ILE A 279 -18.58 -2.94 22.38
C ILE A 279 -19.60 -4.09 22.62
N THR A 280 -19.42 -4.82 23.71
CA THR A 280 -20.40 -5.79 24.24
C THR A 280 -21.23 -5.20 25.37
N ARG A 281 -20.61 -4.41 26.25
CA ARG A 281 -21.27 -3.74 27.39
C ARG A 281 -20.65 -2.36 27.60
N VAL A 282 -21.48 -1.37 27.95
CA VAL A 282 -21.04 -0.03 28.34
C VAL A 282 -21.71 0.37 29.64
N GLY A 283 -20.91 0.67 30.68
CA GLY A 283 -21.33 1.37 31.89
C GLY A 283 -20.99 2.86 31.81
N LEU A 284 -21.25 3.60 32.89
CA LEU A 284 -20.89 5.03 32.97
C LEU A 284 -19.38 5.23 33.16
N GLN A 285 -18.67 4.24 33.66
CA GLN A 285 -17.26 4.34 34.02
C GLN A 285 -16.36 3.37 33.23
N ASP A 286 -16.93 2.35 32.57
CA ASP A 286 -16.22 1.27 31.94
C ASP A 286 -16.93 0.76 30.68
N ALA A 287 -16.21 0.03 29.85
CA ALA A 287 -16.77 -0.67 28.69
C ALA A 287 -16.04 -2.01 28.48
N GLU A 288 -16.79 -2.97 27.96
CA GLU A 288 -16.26 -4.23 27.44
C GLU A 288 -16.36 -4.23 25.91
N TYR A 289 -15.34 -4.79 25.27
CA TYR A 289 -15.18 -4.71 23.82
C TYR A 289 -15.51 -6.03 23.13
N MET A 290 -15.95 -5.96 21.89
CA MET A 290 -16.08 -7.11 21.01
C MET A 290 -14.71 -7.77 20.80
N PRO A 291 -14.66 -9.06 20.41
CA PRO A 291 -13.43 -9.68 19.94
C PRO A 291 -12.85 -8.96 18.70
N ALA A 292 -11.55 -9.15 18.44
CA ALA A 292 -10.98 -8.74 17.16
C ALA A 292 -11.62 -9.56 16.01
N PRO A 293 -11.76 -9.00 14.82
CA PRO A 293 -11.33 -7.65 14.39
C PRO A 293 -12.30 -6.53 14.73
N ILE A 294 -13.52 -6.84 15.17
CA ILE A 294 -14.64 -5.89 15.33
C ILE A 294 -14.32 -4.79 16.36
N LYS A 295 -13.56 -5.11 17.42
CA LYS A 295 -13.16 -4.09 18.41
C LYS A 295 -12.34 -2.92 17.84
N PHE A 296 -11.80 -3.05 16.63
CA PHE A 296 -11.06 -1.98 15.94
C PHE A 296 -11.89 -1.23 14.91
N GLU A 297 -13.17 -1.58 14.76
CA GLU A 297 -14.07 -1.03 13.73
C GLU A 297 -15.22 -0.23 14.38
N ALA A 298 -14.86 0.86 15.07
CA ALA A 298 -15.82 1.73 15.75
C ALA A 298 -16.64 2.55 14.75
N GLY A 299 -17.92 2.76 15.09
CA GLY A 299 -18.86 3.57 14.30
C GLY A 299 -19.50 2.78 13.15
N THR A 300 -20.22 3.47 12.28
CA THR A 300 -20.83 2.86 11.10
C THR A 300 -19.75 2.45 10.11
N GLN A 301 -19.82 1.18 9.68
CA GLN A 301 -18.82 0.57 8.83
C GLN A 301 -18.88 1.07 7.39
N ARG A 302 -17.76 0.96 6.67
CA ARG A 302 -17.59 1.32 5.25
C ARG A 302 -18.09 0.19 4.35
N VAL A 303 -19.39 -0.09 4.37
CA VAL A 303 -19.94 -1.32 3.78
C VAL A 303 -19.80 -1.33 2.26
N SER A 304 -20.25 -0.26 1.58
CA SER A 304 -20.17 -0.18 0.12
C SER A 304 -18.74 -0.25 -0.39
N GLN A 305 -17.82 0.38 0.34
CA GLN A 305 -16.40 0.38 -0.01
C GLN A 305 -15.78 -1.01 0.18
N ALA A 306 -16.16 -1.73 1.24
CA ALA A 306 -15.70 -3.11 1.46
C ALA A 306 -16.20 -4.05 0.36
N VAL A 307 -17.46 -3.95 -0.02
CA VAL A 307 -18.05 -4.70 -1.14
C VAL A 307 -17.33 -4.41 -2.46
N ALA A 308 -17.05 -3.14 -2.74
CA ALA A 308 -16.29 -2.74 -3.92
C ALA A 308 -14.82 -3.20 -3.84
N PHE A 309 -14.21 -3.23 -2.65
CA PHE A 309 -12.87 -3.75 -2.46
C PHE A 309 -12.79 -5.26 -2.78
N ALA A 310 -13.79 -6.03 -2.35
CA ALA A 310 -13.89 -7.44 -2.74
C ALA A 310 -14.01 -7.61 -4.26
N ALA A 311 -14.79 -6.76 -4.93
CA ALA A 311 -14.88 -6.78 -6.39
C ALA A 311 -13.51 -6.47 -7.05
N ALA A 312 -12.73 -5.55 -6.50
CA ALA A 312 -11.38 -5.25 -6.96
C ALA A 312 -10.44 -6.46 -6.79
N VAL A 313 -10.50 -7.13 -5.64
CA VAL A 313 -9.74 -8.38 -5.40
C VAL A 313 -10.14 -9.46 -6.41
N ARG A 314 -11.43 -9.67 -6.64
CA ARG A 314 -11.91 -10.64 -7.65
C ARG A 314 -11.43 -10.28 -9.05
N TYR A 315 -11.34 -9.00 -9.38
CA TYR A 315 -10.78 -8.55 -10.66
C TYR A 315 -9.31 -8.97 -10.80
N LEU A 316 -8.48 -8.72 -9.79
CA LEU A 316 -7.08 -9.13 -9.78
C LEU A 316 -6.92 -10.66 -9.79
N GLN A 317 -7.78 -11.40 -9.08
CA GLN A 317 -7.82 -12.86 -9.13
C GLN A 317 -8.23 -13.39 -10.51
N HIS A 318 -9.13 -12.70 -11.19
CA HIS A 318 -9.55 -13.04 -12.56
C HIS A 318 -8.36 -12.92 -13.54
N LEU A 319 -7.55 -11.89 -13.40
CA LEU A 319 -6.32 -11.73 -14.19
C LEU A 319 -5.23 -12.73 -13.81
N GLY A 320 -5.16 -13.13 -12.55
CA GLY A 320 -4.06 -13.88 -11.95
C GLY A 320 -2.92 -12.96 -11.49
N THR A 321 -2.60 -12.98 -10.21
CA THR A 321 -1.59 -12.07 -9.62
C THR A 321 -0.18 -12.31 -10.18
N GLU A 322 0.13 -13.54 -10.55
CA GLU A 322 1.39 -13.90 -11.23
C GLU A 322 1.47 -13.30 -12.65
N ASN A 323 0.34 -13.24 -13.36
CA ASN A 323 0.28 -12.58 -14.67
C ASN A 323 0.44 -11.07 -14.55
N VAL A 324 -0.15 -10.48 -13.49
CA VAL A 324 0.02 -9.05 -13.18
C VAL A 324 1.49 -8.75 -12.90
N GLU A 325 2.12 -9.49 -12.01
CA GLU A 325 3.54 -9.32 -11.68
C GLU A 325 4.43 -9.46 -12.92
N ALA A 326 4.22 -10.49 -13.73
CA ALA A 326 5.01 -10.71 -14.95
C ALA A 326 4.89 -9.55 -15.94
N TRP A 327 3.69 -9.03 -16.15
CA TRP A 327 3.46 -7.89 -17.05
C TRP A 327 4.11 -6.62 -16.53
N GLU A 328 3.92 -6.30 -15.26
CA GLU A 328 4.53 -5.12 -14.66
C GLU A 328 6.06 -5.22 -14.63
N HIS A 329 6.60 -6.42 -14.49
CA HIS A 329 8.04 -6.64 -14.61
C HIS A 329 8.55 -6.31 -16.03
N GLU A 330 7.83 -6.71 -17.07
CA GLU A 330 8.15 -6.35 -18.46
C GLU A 330 8.12 -4.83 -18.67
N LEU A 331 7.06 -4.15 -18.21
CA LEU A 331 6.95 -2.69 -18.30
C LEU A 331 8.06 -1.99 -17.49
N SER A 332 8.38 -2.49 -16.30
CA SER A 332 9.45 -1.96 -15.46
C SER A 332 10.82 -2.10 -16.11
N ALA A 333 11.11 -3.26 -16.69
CA ALA A 333 12.37 -3.49 -17.40
C ALA A 333 12.54 -2.52 -18.57
N ARG A 334 11.45 -2.31 -19.34
CA ARG A 334 11.43 -1.34 -20.46
C ARG A 334 11.62 0.10 -19.99
N LEU A 335 10.98 0.49 -18.88
CA LEU A 335 11.16 1.81 -18.27
C LEU A 335 12.60 2.03 -17.83
N VAL A 336 13.18 1.10 -17.08
CA VAL A 336 14.55 1.19 -16.55
C VAL A 336 15.55 1.29 -17.70
N GLU A 337 15.47 0.39 -18.68
CA GLU A 337 16.35 0.36 -19.83
C GLU A 337 16.24 1.66 -20.65
N GLY A 338 15.01 2.14 -20.85
CA GLY A 338 14.76 3.38 -21.61
C GLY A 338 15.29 4.62 -20.92
N VAL A 339 15.03 4.77 -19.62
CA VAL A 339 15.51 5.91 -18.81
C VAL A 339 17.04 5.97 -18.78
N GLN A 340 17.71 4.83 -18.65
CA GLN A 340 19.18 4.76 -18.62
C GLN A 340 19.85 5.21 -19.93
N LYS A 341 19.12 5.20 -21.06
CA LYS A 341 19.62 5.65 -22.37
C LYS A 341 19.48 7.15 -22.60
N ILE A 342 18.82 7.87 -21.69
CA ILE A 342 18.59 9.32 -21.86
C ILE A 342 19.66 10.08 -21.09
N ASP A 343 20.45 10.87 -21.80
CA ASP A 343 21.52 11.67 -21.21
C ASP A 343 20.98 12.70 -20.20
N GLY A 344 21.68 12.82 -19.07
CA GLY A 344 21.34 13.76 -17.99
C GLY A 344 20.12 13.35 -17.18
N VAL A 345 19.62 12.13 -17.35
CA VAL A 345 18.56 11.56 -16.52
C VAL A 345 19.16 10.54 -15.54
N ARG A 346 18.97 10.78 -14.26
CA ARG A 346 19.38 9.89 -13.18
C ARG A 346 18.20 9.09 -12.68
N LEU A 347 18.26 7.76 -12.82
CA LEU A 347 17.31 6.84 -12.20
C LEU A 347 17.58 6.74 -10.69
N LEU A 348 16.55 6.82 -9.86
CA LEU A 348 16.62 6.53 -8.44
C LEU A 348 16.28 5.05 -8.19
N GLY A 349 17.09 4.40 -7.38
CA GLY A 349 16.89 3.00 -7.03
C GLY A 349 17.62 2.01 -7.92
N PRO A 350 17.37 0.71 -7.74
CA PRO A 350 18.09 -0.36 -8.45
C PRO A 350 17.97 -0.24 -9.97
N THR A 351 19.08 -0.45 -10.66
CA THR A 351 19.10 -0.53 -12.13
C THR A 351 18.76 -1.94 -12.63
N ASP A 352 18.84 -2.94 -11.75
CA ASP A 352 18.41 -4.30 -12.03
C ASP A 352 16.88 -4.39 -11.91
N PRO A 353 16.16 -4.63 -13.01
CA PRO A 353 14.69 -4.67 -12.99
C PRO A 353 14.12 -5.82 -12.16
N THR A 354 14.91 -6.86 -11.86
CA THR A 354 14.48 -7.98 -10.99
C THR A 354 14.40 -7.59 -9.52
N LYS A 355 14.99 -6.46 -9.15
CA LYS A 355 15.05 -5.96 -7.76
C LYS A 355 14.06 -4.82 -7.50
N ARG A 356 13.16 -4.55 -8.46
CA ARG A 356 12.20 -3.44 -8.34
C ARG A 356 10.84 -3.77 -8.94
N ALA A 357 9.82 -3.08 -8.45
CA ALA A 357 8.46 -3.13 -8.97
C ALA A 357 8.22 -2.08 -10.08
N GLY A 358 7.04 -2.06 -10.66
CA GLY A 358 6.61 -1.33 -11.83
C GLY A 358 6.55 0.20 -11.71
N LEU A 359 7.51 0.84 -11.05
CA LEU A 359 7.63 2.30 -11.00
C LEU A 359 9.09 2.74 -11.14
N VAL A 360 9.29 3.92 -11.68
CA VAL A 360 10.59 4.58 -11.72
C VAL A 360 10.46 6.02 -11.21
N SER A 361 11.38 6.42 -10.36
CA SER A 361 11.59 7.83 -10.00
C SER A 361 12.90 8.30 -10.58
N LEU A 362 12.94 9.52 -11.06
CA LEU A 362 14.10 10.08 -11.76
C LEU A 362 14.31 11.56 -11.42
N ALA A 363 15.55 12.00 -11.58
CA ALA A 363 15.94 13.39 -11.55
C ALA A 363 16.59 13.76 -12.89
N ILE A 364 16.26 14.92 -13.43
CA ILE A 364 16.83 15.43 -14.68
C ILE A 364 17.76 16.57 -14.35
N GLU A 365 19.00 16.47 -14.81
CA GLU A 365 20.00 17.51 -14.60
C GLU A 365 19.57 18.85 -15.20
N GLY A 366 19.55 19.89 -14.37
CA GLY A 366 19.19 21.24 -14.77
C GLY A 366 17.68 21.53 -14.85
N VAL A 367 16.80 20.53 -14.70
CA VAL A 367 15.34 20.70 -14.82
C VAL A 367 14.64 20.34 -13.53
N HIS A 368 13.81 21.26 -13.01
CA HIS A 368 13.02 20.98 -11.81
C HIS A 368 11.94 19.95 -12.10
N PRO A 369 11.66 18.97 -11.19
CA PRO A 369 10.64 17.94 -11.42
C PRO A 369 9.25 18.45 -11.77
N HIS A 370 8.85 19.59 -11.21
CA HIS A 370 7.58 20.23 -11.55
C HIS A 370 7.48 20.63 -13.02
N ASP A 371 8.56 21.19 -13.58
CA ASP A 371 8.61 21.58 -14.99
C ASP A 371 8.60 20.36 -15.91
N VAL A 372 9.25 19.26 -15.48
CA VAL A 372 9.17 17.96 -16.17
C VAL A 372 7.72 17.49 -16.22
N GLY A 373 7.02 17.48 -15.07
CA GLY A 373 5.63 17.05 -14.99
C GLY A 373 4.71 17.89 -15.86
N GLN A 374 4.87 19.22 -15.85
CA GLN A 374 4.07 20.13 -16.70
C GLN A 374 4.30 19.88 -18.19
N LEU A 375 5.55 19.70 -18.61
CA LEU A 375 5.85 19.42 -20.01
C LEU A 375 5.26 18.08 -20.48
N LEU A 376 5.35 17.04 -19.66
CA LEU A 376 4.75 15.75 -19.96
C LEU A 376 3.21 15.84 -20.03
N ASP A 377 2.58 16.60 -19.13
CA ASP A 377 1.12 16.83 -19.14
C ASP A 377 0.64 17.50 -20.44
N THR A 378 1.44 18.39 -21.04
CA THR A 378 1.09 18.99 -22.36
C THR A 378 0.98 17.94 -23.47
N GLN A 379 1.53 16.75 -23.28
CA GLN A 379 1.48 15.62 -24.20
C GLN A 379 0.52 14.51 -23.71
N GLY A 380 -0.33 14.78 -22.72
CA GLY A 380 -1.29 13.82 -22.18
C GLY A 380 -0.70 12.76 -21.24
N ILE A 381 0.55 12.93 -20.80
CA ILE A 381 1.27 11.96 -19.95
C ILE A 381 1.19 12.41 -18.50
N ALA A 382 0.48 11.64 -17.69
CA ALA A 382 0.29 11.91 -16.27
C ALA A 382 1.35 11.19 -15.44
N VAL A 383 2.19 11.96 -14.77
CA VAL A 383 3.22 11.50 -13.82
C VAL A 383 3.09 12.25 -12.50
N ARG A 384 3.79 11.79 -11.48
CA ARG A 384 3.84 12.47 -10.18
C ARG A 384 5.19 13.18 -10.00
N VAL A 385 5.13 14.32 -9.29
CA VAL A 385 6.33 15.11 -8.97
C VAL A 385 6.37 15.44 -7.49
N GLY A 386 7.56 15.58 -6.91
CA GLY A 386 7.78 15.97 -5.53
C GLY A 386 8.51 14.92 -4.70
N HIS A 387 8.14 14.82 -3.41
CA HIS A 387 8.81 13.92 -2.45
C HIS A 387 8.12 12.54 -2.36
N HIS A 388 6.98 12.36 -2.97
CA HIS A 388 6.17 11.13 -2.91
C HIS A 388 5.94 10.62 -1.47
N CYS A 389 5.77 11.56 -0.50
CA CYS A 389 5.68 11.27 0.93
C CYS A 389 6.87 10.44 1.48
N ALA A 390 8.08 10.66 0.97
CA ALA A 390 9.32 10.00 1.39
C ALA A 390 10.50 11.00 1.36
N GLN A 391 10.42 12.06 2.15
CA GLN A 391 11.45 13.10 2.20
C GLN A 391 12.81 12.59 2.68
N PRO A 392 12.91 11.72 3.71
CA PRO A 392 14.21 11.20 4.12
C PRO A 392 14.92 10.46 2.99
N LEU A 393 14.19 9.61 2.23
CA LEU A 393 14.77 8.90 1.08
C LEU A 393 15.33 9.85 0.02
N HIS A 394 14.61 10.94 -0.31
CA HIS A 394 15.09 11.94 -1.26
C HIS A 394 16.39 12.60 -0.79
N ARG A 395 16.50 12.91 0.50
CA ARG A 395 17.76 13.44 1.09
C ARG A 395 18.90 12.43 1.00
N CYS A 396 18.64 11.15 1.32
CA CYS A 396 19.65 10.09 1.18
C CYS A 396 20.09 9.91 -0.27
N ALA A 397 19.15 10.02 -1.22
CA ALA A 397 19.44 9.98 -2.66
C ALA A 397 20.12 11.26 -3.19
N GLY A 398 20.29 12.30 -2.37
CA GLY A 398 20.93 13.57 -2.76
C GLY A 398 20.10 14.40 -3.73
N VAL A 399 18.77 14.28 -3.69
CA VAL A 399 17.84 15.06 -4.49
C VAL A 399 16.78 15.72 -3.62
N THR A 400 16.27 16.87 -4.03
CA THR A 400 15.20 17.57 -3.30
C THR A 400 13.83 17.04 -3.64
N ALA A 401 13.63 16.56 -4.86
CA ALA A 401 12.39 16.01 -5.38
C ALA A 401 12.69 15.14 -6.60
N SER A 402 11.71 14.39 -7.05
CA SER A 402 11.82 13.55 -8.25
C SER A 402 10.54 13.55 -9.08
N THR A 403 10.64 13.09 -10.31
CA THR A 403 9.52 12.75 -11.18
C THR A 403 9.34 11.25 -11.15
N ARG A 404 8.12 10.77 -10.89
CA ARG A 404 7.82 9.34 -10.80
C ARG A 404 6.81 8.94 -11.86
N ALA A 405 7.15 7.94 -12.66
CA ALA A 405 6.26 7.22 -13.54
C ALA A 405 5.97 5.84 -12.94
N SER A 406 4.70 5.51 -12.75
CA SER A 406 4.26 4.23 -12.19
C SER A 406 3.21 3.58 -13.08
N THR A 407 3.49 2.36 -13.49
CA THR A 407 2.62 1.54 -14.33
C THR A 407 1.64 0.71 -13.50
N TYR A 408 0.61 0.18 -14.15
CA TYR A 408 -0.27 -0.85 -13.61
C TYR A 408 -0.85 -1.71 -14.76
N ILE A 409 -1.77 -2.59 -14.43
CA ILE A 409 -2.35 -3.61 -15.33
C ILE A 409 -2.89 -3.09 -16.67
N TYR A 410 -3.26 -1.82 -16.75
CA TYR A 410 -3.87 -1.19 -17.93
C TYR A 410 -2.88 -0.40 -18.80
N ASN A 411 -1.60 -0.38 -18.45
CA ASN A 411 -0.57 0.26 -19.27
C ASN A 411 -0.04 -0.71 -20.32
N THR A 412 0.24 -0.17 -21.51
CA THR A 412 0.84 -0.88 -22.64
C THR A 412 2.32 -0.55 -22.77
N THR A 413 3.04 -1.30 -23.61
CA THR A 413 4.42 -0.93 -23.98
C THR A 413 4.46 0.39 -24.74
N GLU A 414 3.41 0.73 -25.51
CA GLU A 414 3.29 2.02 -26.17
C GLU A 414 3.16 3.19 -25.19
N ASP A 415 2.47 3.01 -24.06
CA ASP A 415 2.41 4.02 -22.99
C ASP A 415 3.82 4.33 -22.46
N VAL A 416 4.62 3.29 -22.24
CA VAL A 416 6.01 3.43 -21.80
C VAL A 416 6.86 4.13 -22.84
N ASP A 417 6.73 3.75 -24.12
CA ASP A 417 7.48 4.37 -25.23
C ASP A 417 7.12 5.85 -25.41
N ALA A 418 5.82 6.19 -25.29
CA ALA A 418 5.38 7.58 -25.35
C ALA A 418 6.01 8.41 -24.23
N PHE A 419 6.05 7.88 -23.01
CA PHE A 419 6.72 8.52 -21.86
C PHE A 419 8.22 8.69 -22.13
N LEU A 420 8.92 7.65 -22.54
CA LEU A 420 10.37 7.71 -22.79
C LEU A 420 10.72 8.70 -23.91
N LYS A 421 9.93 8.74 -24.98
CA LYS A 421 10.08 9.71 -26.06
C LYS A 421 9.92 11.14 -25.56
N ALA A 422 8.84 11.42 -24.82
CA ALA A 422 8.58 12.74 -24.26
C ALA A 422 9.66 13.14 -23.22
N LEU A 423 10.13 12.19 -22.40
CA LEU A 423 11.19 12.41 -21.43
C LEU A 423 12.51 12.81 -22.08
N ALA A 424 12.86 12.19 -23.21
CA ALA A 424 14.06 12.53 -23.97
C ALA A 424 14.05 13.98 -24.54
N GLU A 425 12.87 14.55 -24.72
CA GLU A 425 12.71 15.91 -25.24
C GLU A 425 12.80 16.98 -24.13
N VAL A 426 12.77 16.59 -22.83
CA VAL A 426 12.73 17.55 -21.72
C VAL A 426 13.98 18.43 -21.66
N ARG A 427 15.18 17.86 -21.65
CA ARG A 427 16.42 18.64 -21.59
C ARG A 427 16.59 19.58 -22.81
N PRO A 428 16.45 19.10 -24.06
CA PRO A 428 16.47 19.96 -25.22
C PRO A 428 15.47 21.13 -25.18
N TYR A 429 14.24 20.87 -24.66
CA TYR A 429 13.22 21.91 -24.51
C TYR A 429 13.66 23.04 -23.57
N PHE A 430 14.39 22.74 -22.51
CA PHE A 430 14.93 23.72 -21.56
C PHE A 430 16.32 24.24 -21.94
N GLY A 431 16.89 23.85 -23.09
CA GLY A 431 18.15 24.36 -23.61
C GLY A 431 19.42 23.68 -23.07
N PHE A 432 19.30 22.44 -22.61
CA PHE A 432 20.41 21.60 -22.10
C PHE A 432 20.86 20.53 -23.10
#